data_607ab60fedae9b71b2640bb6d5104763
#
_entry.id   607ab60fedae9b71b2640bb6d5104763
#
_cell.length_a   1.000
_cell.length_b   1.000
_cell.length_c   1.000
_cell.angle_alpha   90.00
_cell.angle_beta   90.00
_cell.angle_gamma   90.00
#
_symmetry.space_group_name_H-M   'P 1'
#
loop_
_entity.id
_entity.type
_entity.pdbx_description
1 polymer ?
#
loop_
_entity_poly.entity_id
_entity_poly.type
_entity_poly.pdbx_seq_one_letter_code
_entity_poly.pdbx_strand_id
1 'polypeptide(L)'
;PWLNFIFLMDLHRSVKYGVPKEFFSEQYGDTDYDKMLSAVDVWLGKFLEHVDLNNTIVILTGDHGDFLPTKKVGYEMTYIPSLFDPGRKLKKKLPNFLHGIAYKLFLFVRFLAVPIRNRSLKRKLSPLEMRSLNVRGYRHLWELPDDTVRVPLLFSGYGIKKTNQIISQQVRHIDIIPTLAEMIDLPFDYEKVEGRSV
;
A
#
# COMPACT_ATOMS: atom_id res chain seq x y z
N PRO A 1 17.46 -21.30 -16.16
CA PRO A 1 16.44 -20.64 -15.34
C PRO A 1 16.91 -19.25 -14.93
N TRP A 2 16.00 -18.31 -14.87
CA TRP A 2 16.23 -16.95 -14.42
C TRP A 2 15.08 -16.51 -13.49
N LEU A 3 15.36 -15.58 -12.58
CA LEU A 3 14.40 -14.93 -11.71
C LEU A 3 14.52 -13.43 -11.90
N ASN A 4 13.41 -12.76 -12.21
CA ASN A 4 13.32 -11.31 -12.21
C ASN A 4 12.44 -10.85 -11.05
N PHE A 5 12.95 -9.89 -10.30
CA PHE A 5 12.18 -9.18 -9.29
C PHE A 5 11.95 -7.74 -9.78
N ILE A 6 10.68 -7.39 -9.97
CA ILE A 6 10.28 -6.07 -10.44
C ILE A 6 9.53 -5.36 -9.32
N PHE A 7 10.02 -4.20 -8.90
CA PHE A 7 9.41 -3.40 -7.84
C PHE A 7 8.75 -2.16 -8.43
N LEU A 8 7.42 -2.09 -8.32
CA LEU A 8 6.60 -0.99 -8.84
C LEU A 8 6.30 0.01 -7.73
N MET A 9 6.88 1.21 -7.83
CA MET A 9 6.69 2.30 -6.85
C MET A 9 5.55 3.27 -7.21
N ASP A 10 4.83 2.99 -8.27
CA ASP A 10 3.91 3.95 -8.88
C ASP A 10 2.71 4.24 -7.98
N LEU A 11 2.13 3.21 -7.35
CA LEU A 11 1.05 3.40 -6.38
C LEU A 11 1.47 4.27 -5.20
N HIS A 12 2.67 4.04 -4.65
CA HIS A 12 3.21 4.84 -3.56
C HIS A 12 3.48 6.30 -3.99
N ARG A 13 3.95 6.47 -5.22
CA ARG A 13 4.31 7.80 -5.76
C ARG A 13 3.11 8.61 -6.22
N SER A 14 1.99 7.98 -6.58
CA SER A 14 0.77 8.66 -7.03
C SER A 14 0.32 9.76 -6.08
N VAL A 15 0.50 9.50 -4.78
CA VAL A 15 0.20 10.44 -3.69
C VAL A 15 0.97 11.74 -3.77
N LYS A 16 2.19 11.70 -4.27
CA LYS A 16 3.11 12.84 -4.27
C LYS A 16 3.24 13.49 -5.64
N TYR A 17 3.19 12.69 -6.69
CA TYR A 17 3.48 13.12 -8.06
C TYR A 17 2.24 13.10 -8.96
N GLY A 18 1.11 12.62 -8.43
CA GLY A 18 -0.14 12.50 -9.18
C GLY A 18 -0.14 11.33 -10.16
N VAL A 19 -1.12 11.33 -11.02
CA VAL A 19 -1.42 10.30 -12.01
C VAL A 19 -1.01 10.80 -13.40
N PRO A 20 -0.59 9.93 -14.33
CA PRO A 20 -0.37 10.31 -15.72
C PRO A 20 -1.63 10.88 -16.36
N LYS A 21 -1.46 11.90 -17.23
CA LYS A 21 -2.59 12.66 -17.80
C LYS A 21 -3.61 11.82 -18.54
N GLU A 22 -3.17 10.76 -19.20
CA GLU A 22 -4.01 9.81 -19.92
C GLU A 22 -4.98 9.04 -19.01
N PHE A 23 -4.72 9.00 -17.70
CA PHE A 23 -5.56 8.35 -16.69
C PHE A 23 -6.36 9.32 -15.81
N PHE A 24 -6.48 10.59 -16.18
CA PHE A 24 -7.24 11.58 -15.39
C PHE A 24 -8.75 11.39 -15.45
N SER A 25 -9.27 10.70 -16.46
CA SER A 25 -10.70 10.45 -16.62
C SER A 25 -11.28 9.62 -15.47
N GLU A 26 -12.53 9.88 -15.10
CA GLU A 26 -13.28 9.14 -14.07
C GLU A 26 -13.49 7.66 -14.42
N GLN A 27 -13.40 7.28 -15.71
CA GLN A 27 -13.46 5.88 -16.13
C GLN A 27 -12.36 5.01 -15.51
N TYR A 28 -11.24 5.61 -15.10
CA TYR A 28 -10.11 4.92 -14.49
C TYR A 28 -10.17 4.86 -12.96
N GLY A 29 -11.17 5.47 -12.35
CA GLY A 29 -11.41 5.42 -10.92
C GLY A 29 -11.78 6.78 -10.30
N ASP A 30 -12.14 6.71 -9.05
CA ASP A 30 -12.66 7.85 -8.29
C ASP A 30 -11.56 8.69 -7.64
N THR A 31 -10.45 8.05 -7.28
CA THR A 31 -9.32 8.67 -6.59
C THR A 31 -8.06 8.59 -7.43
N ASP A 32 -7.06 9.39 -7.10
CA ASP A 32 -5.73 9.29 -7.75
C ASP A 32 -5.09 7.92 -7.54
N TYR A 33 -5.39 7.26 -6.42
CA TYR A 33 -4.95 5.89 -6.18
C TYR A 33 -5.59 4.90 -7.16
N ASP A 34 -6.92 4.97 -7.34
CA ASP A 34 -7.64 4.08 -8.27
C ASP A 34 -7.17 4.30 -9.71
N LYS A 35 -6.98 5.56 -10.09
CA LYS A 35 -6.47 5.93 -11.42
C LYS A 35 -5.06 5.42 -11.65
N MET A 36 -4.20 5.51 -10.64
CA MET A 36 -2.84 4.96 -10.75
C MET A 36 -2.86 3.42 -10.77
N LEU A 37 -3.75 2.79 -10.01
CA LEU A 37 -3.93 1.33 -10.07
C LEU A 37 -4.35 0.90 -11.48
N SER A 38 -5.28 1.62 -12.11
CA SER A 38 -5.68 1.40 -13.50
C SER A 38 -4.52 1.60 -14.49
N ALA A 39 -3.66 2.59 -14.25
CA ALA A 39 -2.46 2.80 -15.06
C ALA A 39 -1.48 1.62 -14.93
N VAL A 40 -1.23 1.16 -13.71
CA VAL A 40 -0.37 0.00 -13.43
C VAL A 40 -0.93 -1.25 -14.08
N ASP A 41 -2.24 -1.46 -14.03
CA ASP A 41 -2.91 -2.60 -14.67
C ASP A 41 -2.69 -2.60 -16.19
N VAL A 42 -2.88 -1.46 -16.85
CA VAL A 42 -2.63 -1.32 -18.30
C VAL A 42 -1.16 -1.56 -18.65
N TRP A 43 -0.23 -1.05 -17.86
CA TRP A 43 1.21 -1.27 -18.10
C TRP A 43 1.62 -2.71 -17.86
N LEU A 44 1.08 -3.33 -16.82
CA LEU A 44 1.30 -4.75 -16.54
C LEU A 44 0.75 -5.62 -17.67
N GLY A 45 -0.45 -5.31 -18.18
CA GLY A 45 -1.02 -5.99 -19.34
C GLY A 45 -0.07 -5.96 -20.55
N LYS A 46 0.43 -4.76 -20.91
CA LYS A 46 1.41 -4.60 -22.01
C LYS A 46 2.71 -5.37 -21.74
N PHE A 47 3.20 -5.38 -20.51
CA PHE A 47 4.38 -6.17 -20.15
C PHE A 47 4.13 -7.66 -20.34
N LEU A 48 2.98 -8.16 -19.92
CA LEU A 48 2.61 -9.58 -20.01
C LEU A 48 2.45 -10.06 -21.46
N GLU A 49 2.15 -9.17 -22.43
CA GLU A 49 2.14 -9.51 -23.85
C GLU A 49 3.52 -10.01 -24.37
N HIS A 50 4.60 -9.65 -23.65
CA HIS A 50 5.97 -10.06 -23.99
C HIS A 50 6.48 -11.22 -23.13
N VAL A 51 5.65 -11.79 -22.25
CA VAL A 51 5.99 -12.90 -21.38
C VAL A 51 5.38 -14.20 -21.90
N ASP A 52 6.20 -15.20 -22.16
CA ASP A 52 5.71 -16.55 -22.47
C ASP A 52 5.20 -17.24 -21.19
N LEU A 53 3.90 -17.12 -20.95
CA LEU A 53 3.23 -17.72 -19.79
C LEU A 53 3.22 -19.26 -19.81
N ASN A 54 3.51 -19.91 -20.97
CA ASN A 54 3.67 -21.36 -21.02
C ASN A 54 4.99 -21.82 -20.39
N ASN A 55 5.94 -20.91 -20.23
CA ASN A 55 7.29 -21.20 -19.73
C ASN A 55 7.72 -20.26 -18.58
N THR A 56 6.80 -19.43 -18.09
CA THR A 56 7.09 -18.45 -17.04
C THR A 56 5.99 -18.47 -15.98
N ILE A 57 6.40 -18.52 -14.72
CA ILE A 57 5.48 -18.23 -13.58
C ILE A 57 5.57 -16.76 -13.29
N VAL A 58 4.43 -16.09 -13.23
CA VAL A 58 4.30 -14.70 -12.80
C VAL A 58 3.64 -14.67 -11.43
N ILE A 59 4.29 -14.00 -10.48
CA ILE A 59 3.76 -13.78 -9.14
C ILE A 59 3.58 -12.29 -8.94
N LEU A 60 2.35 -11.88 -8.58
CA LEU A 60 2.03 -10.50 -8.26
C LEU A 60 1.63 -10.40 -6.80
N THR A 61 2.27 -9.49 -6.06
CA THR A 61 1.94 -9.22 -4.66
C THR A 61 2.24 -7.76 -4.30
N GLY A 62 1.72 -7.30 -3.16
CA GLY A 62 2.13 -6.04 -2.53
C GLY A 62 3.10 -6.30 -1.38
N ASP A 63 3.97 -5.36 -1.10
CA ASP A 63 4.86 -5.37 0.08
C ASP A 63 4.08 -5.09 1.37
N HIS A 64 3.11 -4.19 1.29
CA HIS A 64 2.12 -3.88 2.33
C HIS A 64 0.86 -3.27 1.71
N GLY A 65 -0.23 -3.28 2.44
CA GLY A 65 -1.43 -2.54 2.07
C GLY A 65 -1.32 -1.05 2.41
N ASP A 66 -2.28 -0.27 1.97
CA ASP A 66 -2.37 1.16 2.31
C ASP A 66 -3.82 1.52 2.68
N PHE A 67 -3.98 2.66 3.36
CA PHE A 67 -5.28 3.23 3.66
C PHE A 67 -5.78 4.00 2.45
N LEU A 68 -6.76 3.44 1.77
CA LEU A 68 -7.29 4.03 0.55
C LEU A 68 -8.00 5.35 0.85
N PRO A 69 -7.67 6.44 0.14
CA PRO A 69 -8.45 7.65 0.18
C PRO A 69 -9.82 7.38 -0.42
N THR A 70 -10.85 7.99 0.14
CA THR A 70 -12.20 7.93 -0.41
C THR A 70 -12.53 9.25 -1.09
N LYS A 71 -13.56 9.28 -1.96
CA LYS A 71 -14.08 10.53 -2.55
C LYS A 71 -14.46 11.58 -1.50
N LYS A 72 -14.90 11.13 -0.30
CA LYS A 72 -15.34 12.02 0.78
C LYS A 72 -14.20 12.59 1.60
N VAL A 73 -13.08 11.87 1.61
CA VAL A 73 -11.86 12.24 2.34
C VAL A 73 -10.74 12.23 1.32
N GLY A 74 -10.47 13.38 0.75
CA GLY A 74 -9.34 13.52 -0.17
C GLY A 74 -8.05 13.09 0.52
N TYR A 75 -7.09 12.64 -0.28
CA TYR A 75 -5.80 12.16 0.21
C TYR A 75 -5.11 13.14 1.15
N GLU A 76 -5.27 14.45 0.90
CA GLU A 76 -4.75 15.53 1.74
C GLU A 76 -5.33 15.53 3.16
N MET A 77 -6.56 15.05 3.35
CA MET A 77 -7.17 14.96 4.68
C MET A 77 -6.75 13.68 5.43
N THR A 78 -6.37 12.63 4.73
CA THR A 78 -5.87 11.39 5.34
C THR A 78 -4.41 11.48 5.72
N TYR A 79 -3.62 12.21 4.93
CA TYR A 79 -2.21 12.42 5.21
C TYR A 79 -2.04 13.69 6.06
N ILE A 80 -1.64 13.57 7.30
CA ILE A 80 -1.36 14.70 8.20
C ILE A 80 0.02 15.38 7.96
N PRO A 81 0.58 15.47 6.78
CA PRO A 81 1.72 16.34 6.52
C PRO A 81 1.33 17.81 6.54
N SER A 82 0.06 18.15 6.27
CA SER A 82 -0.38 19.55 6.30
C SER A 82 -0.23 20.18 7.68
N LEU A 83 -0.27 19.41 8.77
CA LEU A 83 0.09 19.87 10.12
C LEU A 83 1.60 19.76 10.40
N PHE A 84 2.34 18.93 9.62
CA PHE A 84 3.78 18.76 9.82
C PHE A 84 4.63 19.66 8.93
N ASP A 85 4.17 19.99 7.73
CA ASP A 85 4.90 20.88 6.83
C ASP A 85 5.10 22.30 7.38
N PRO A 86 4.09 22.95 7.98
CA PRO A 86 4.34 24.19 8.71
C PRO A 86 5.32 24.01 9.87
N GLY A 87 5.21 22.91 10.62
CA GLY A 87 6.12 22.58 11.72
C GLY A 87 7.55 22.32 11.26
N ARG A 88 7.75 21.62 10.13
CA ARG A 88 9.07 21.41 9.52
C ARG A 88 9.67 22.72 8.98
N LYS A 89 8.86 23.54 8.31
CA LYS A 89 9.28 24.85 7.81
C LYS A 89 9.60 25.79 8.96
N LEU A 90 8.80 25.76 10.02
CA LEU A 90 9.03 26.56 11.24
C LEU A 90 10.27 26.08 11.97
N LYS A 91 10.47 24.76 12.11
CA LYS A 91 11.67 24.18 12.73
C LYS A 91 12.96 24.62 12.03
N LYS A 92 12.97 24.71 10.70
CA LYS A 92 14.12 25.20 9.93
C LYS A 92 14.45 26.69 10.18
N LYS A 93 13.47 27.47 10.64
CA LYS A 93 13.61 28.92 10.93
C LYS A 93 13.87 29.22 12.40
N LEU A 94 13.69 28.24 13.30
CA LEU A 94 13.85 28.43 14.73
C LEU A 94 15.26 28.02 15.18
N PRO A 95 15.86 28.75 16.12
CA PRO A 95 17.09 28.32 16.79
C PRO A 95 16.94 26.95 17.45
N ASN A 96 18.01 26.16 17.47
CA ASN A 96 18.00 24.78 17.97
C ASN A 96 17.44 24.62 19.39
N PHE A 97 17.72 25.59 20.29
CA PHE A 97 17.24 25.55 21.68
C PHE A 97 15.71 25.67 21.81
N LEU A 98 15.04 26.25 20.82
CA LEU A 98 13.57 26.36 20.80
C LEU A 98 12.87 25.13 20.21
N HIS A 99 13.59 24.20 19.57
CA HIS A 99 12.96 23.03 18.91
C HIS A 99 12.19 22.16 19.88
N GLY A 100 12.65 21.97 21.11
CA GLY A 100 11.95 21.19 22.13
C GLY A 100 10.62 21.83 22.57
N ILE A 101 10.62 23.15 22.73
CA ILE A 101 9.41 23.91 23.11
C ILE A 101 8.41 23.90 21.95
N ALA A 102 8.87 24.18 20.75
CA ALA A 102 8.03 24.16 19.55
C ALA A 102 7.40 22.78 19.32
N TYR A 103 8.14 21.69 19.57
CA TYR A 103 7.63 20.34 19.48
C TYR A 103 6.55 20.04 20.53
N LYS A 104 6.76 20.44 21.79
CA LYS A 104 5.76 20.28 22.85
C LYS A 104 4.49 21.07 22.54
N LEU A 105 4.62 22.32 22.10
CA LEU A 105 3.50 23.15 21.68
C LEU A 105 2.75 22.52 20.52
N PHE A 106 3.46 22.00 19.53
CA PHE A 106 2.87 21.27 18.41
C PHE A 106 2.07 20.04 18.88
N LEU A 107 2.62 19.24 19.78
CA LEU A 107 1.91 18.09 20.35
C LEU A 107 0.65 18.52 21.12
N PHE A 108 0.71 19.60 21.87
CA PHE A 108 -0.44 20.16 22.58
C PHE A 108 -1.54 20.63 21.62
N VAL A 109 -1.18 21.42 20.61
CA VAL A 109 -2.14 21.86 19.58
C VAL A 109 -2.77 20.66 18.86
N ARG A 110 -1.97 19.65 18.53
CA ARG A 110 -2.45 18.41 17.94
C ARG A 110 -3.40 17.66 18.87
N PHE A 111 -3.08 17.54 20.15
CA PHE A 111 -3.93 16.90 21.14
C PHE A 111 -5.32 17.52 21.18
N LEU A 112 -5.43 18.84 21.06
CA LEU A 112 -6.71 19.55 21.02
C LEU A 112 -7.41 19.46 19.64
N ALA A 113 -6.65 19.59 18.56
CA ALA A 113 -7.21 19.67 17.22
C ALA A 113 -7.75 18.32 16.68
N VAL A 114 -7.09 17.21 17.02
CA VAL A 114 -7.47 15.87 16.52
C VAL A 114 -8.87 15.44 16.97
N PRO A 115 -9.27 15.56 18.25
CA PRO A 115 -10.63 15.21 18.69
C PRO A 115 -11.70 16.05 18.01
N ILE A 116 -11.46 17.37 17.87
CA ILE A 116 -12.41 18.29 17.23
C ILE A 116 -12.62 17.89 15.77
N ARG A 117 -11.55 17.67 15.04
CA ARG A 117 -11.58 17.20 13.66
C ARG A 117 -12.32 15.87 13.55
N ASN A 118 -11.97 14.88 14.39
CA ASN A 118 -12.57 13.57 14.36
C ASN A 118 -14.07 13.60 14.66
N ARG A 119 -14.50 14.49 15.54
CA ARG A 119 -15.95 14.68 15.83
C ARG A 119 -16.72 15.22 14.62
N SER A 120 -16.13 16.13 13.86
CA SER A 120 -16.72 16.62 12.61
C SER A 120 -16.76 15.54 11.53
N LEU A 121 -15.70 14.75 11.40
CA LEU A 121 -15.58 13.70 10.39
C LEU A 121 -16.45 12.47 10.69
N LYS A 122 -16.66 12.10 11.96
CA LYS A 122 -17.55 11.00 12.37
C LYS A 122 -18.97 11.10 11.81
N ARG A 123 -19.44 12.31 11.53
CA ARG A 123 -20.77 12.55 10.93
C ARG A 123 -20.81 12.31 9.43
N LYS A 124 -19.67 12.23 8.77
CA LYS A 124 -19.54 12.18 7.30
C LYS A 124 -18.93 10.89 6.77
N LEU A 125 -18.25 10.16 7.63
CA LEU A 125 -17.47 9.00 7.26
C LEU A 125 -18.04 7.71 7.86
N SER A 126 -17.93 6.61 7.13
CA SER A 126 -18.19 5.26 7.63
C SER A 126 -17.20 4.87 8.74
N PRO A 127 -17.50 3.86 9.57
CA PRO A 127 -16.57 3.35 10.56
C PRO A 127 -15.22 2.91 9.98
N LEU A 128 -15.23 2.32 8.79
CA LEU A 128 -14.02 1.88 8.08
C LEU A 128 -13.15 3.07 7.66
N GLU A 129 -13.75 4.08 7.05
CA GLU A 129 -13.07 5.31 6.68
C GLU A 129 -12.50 6.06 7.91
N MET A 130 -13.23 6.06 9.02
CA MET A 130 -12.76 6.64 10.28
C MET A 130 -11.57 5.86 10.86
N ARG A 131 -11.59 4.53 10.76
CA ARG A 131 -10.46 3.68 11.16
C ARG A 131 -9.23 4.02 10.34
N SER A 132 -9.35 4.06 9.02
CA SER A 132 -8.28 4.41 8.09
C SER A 132 -7.66 5.79 8.42
N LEU A 133 -8.51 6.79 8.71
CA LEU A 133 -8.08 8.13 9.12
C LEU A 133 -7.28 8.16 10.42
N ASN A 134 -7.69 7.36 11.40
CA ASN A 134 -7.04 7.33 12.71
C ASN A 134 -5.68 6.64 12.65
N VAL A 135 -5.54 5.63 11.81
CA VAL A 135 -4.30 4.85 11.69
C VAL A 135 -3.25 5.60 10.85
N ARG A 136 -3.64 6.35 9.83
CA ARG A 136 -2.72 7.16 9.00
C ARG A 136 -1.98 8.28 9.73
N GLY A 137 -2.34 8.58 10.96
CA GLY A 137 -1.53 9.44 11.79
C GLY A 137 -0.21 8.76 12.16
N TYR A 138 0.44 9.24 13.19
CA TYR A 138 1.72 8.72 13.69
C TYR A 138 1.73 7.22 14.07
N ARG A 139 0.58 6.56 14.11
CA ARG A 139 0.43 5.21 14.64
C ARG A 139 0.61 4.09 13.62
N HIS A 140 0.54 4.39 12.32
CA HIS A 140 0.69 3.34 11.30
C HIS A 140 2.04 2.61 11.36
N LEU A 141 3.06 3.22 11.91
CA LEU A 141 4.38 2.58 12.14
C LEU A 141 4.37 1.59 13.32
N TRP A 142 3.34 1.63 14.17
CA TRP A 142 3.28 0.84 15.41
C TRP A 142 2.08 -0.11 15.43
N GLU A 143 1.13 0.07 14.57
CA GLU A 143 -0.07 -0.76 14.44
C GLU A 143 -0.06 -1.41 13.05
N LEU A 144 -0.25 -2.72 13.01
CA LEU A 144 -0.37 -3.51 11.78
C LEU A 144 -1.83 -3.96 11.61
N PRO A 145 -2.75 -3.05 11.25
CA PRO A 145 -4.12 -3.45 10.98
C PRO A 145 -4.20 -4.27 9.69
N ASP A 146 -5.27 -5.04 9.53
CA ASP A 146 -5.49 -5.89 8.36
C ASP A 146 -5.32 -5.13 7.04
N ASP A 147 -5.72 -3.85 7.00
CA ASP A 147 -5.60 -3.00 5.81
C ASP A 147 -4.14 -2.78 5.36
N THR A 148 -3.18 -2.94 6.25
CA THR A 148 -1.74 -2.83 5.93
C THR A 148 -1.04 -4.16 5.75
N VAL A 149 -1.52 -5.23 6.36
CA VAL A 149 -0.87 -6.54 6.28
C VAL A 149 -1.54 -7.48 5.28
N ARG A 150 -2.79 -7.18 4.90
CA ARG A 150 -3.52 -7.97 3.93
C ARG A 150 -3.28 -7.43 2.53
N VAL A 151 -2.49 -8.16 1.75
CA VAL A 151 -2.12 -7.81 0.37
C VAL A 151 -2.60 -8.88 -0.60
N PRO A 152 -2.81 -8.54 -1.88
CA PRO A 152 -3.07 -9.53 -2.91
C PRO A 152 -1.85 -10.44 -3.09
N LEU A 153 -2.10 -11.70 -3.43
CA LEU A 153 -1.09 -12.63 -3.90
C LEU A 153 -1.71 -13.45 -5.03
N LEU A 154 -1.16 -13.32 -6.22
CA LEU A 154 -1.62 -14.01 -7.43
C LEU A 154 -0.49 -14.79 -8.05
N PHE A 155 -0.81 -15.98 -8.52
CA PHE A 155 0.07 -16.82 -9.33
C PHE A 155 -0.56 -17.01 -10.70
N SER A 156 0.22 -16.89 -11.76
CA SER A 156 -0.22 -17.08 -13.14
C SER A 156 0.89 -17.69 -13.99
N GLY A 157 0.52 -18.36 -15.07
CA GLY A 157 1.46 -18.92 -16.05
C GLY A 157 1.76 -20.40 -15.86
N TYR A 158 3.04 -20.78 -16.06
CA TYR A 158 3.46 -22.16 -16.11
C TYR A 158 3.00 -22.98 -14.90
N GLY A 159 2.44 -24.15 -15.16
CA GLY A 159 1.99 -25.09 -14.12
C GLY A 159 0.63 -24.74 -13.48
N ILE A 160 0.09 -23.55 -13.71
CA ILE A 160 -1.23 -23.16 -13.18
C ILE A 160 -2.34 -23.78 -14.04
N LYS A 161 -2.94 -24.85 -13.52
CA LYS A 161 -3.97 -25.63 -14.24
C LYS A 161 -5.39 -25.07 -14.09
N LYS A 162 -5.64 -24.33 -13.03
CA LYS A 162 -6.98 -23.78 -12.72
C LYS A 162 -6.92 -22.26 -12.73
N THR A 163 -7.81 -21.66 -13.49
CA THR A 163 -8.02 -20.21 -13.51
C THR A 163 -9.13 -19.80 -12.55
N ASN A 164 -9.06 -18.60 -12.03
CA ASN A 164 -10.06 -18.02 -11.12
C ASN A 164 -10.28 -18.81 -9.81
N GLN A 165 -9.31 -19.58 -9.37
CA GLN A 165 -9.37 -20.25 -8.08
C GLN A 165 -8.98 -19.25 -6.97
N ILE A 166 -9.81 -19.16 -5.94
CA ILE A 166 -9.55 -18.38 -4.74
C ILE A 166 -9.14 -19.34 -3.61
N ILE A 167 -7.95 -19.11 -3.05
CA ILE A 167 -7.46 -19.82 -1.87
C ILE A 167 -7.87 -19.01 -0.65
N SER A 168 -8.73 -19.57 0.20
CA SER A 168 -9.28 -18.88 1.38
C SER A 168 -8.41 -19.03 2.63
N GLN A 169 -7.46 -19.96 2.62
CA GLN A 169 -6.53 -20.12 3.74
C GLN A 169 -5.56 -18.95 3.85
N GLN A 170 -5.09 -18.67 5.04
CA GLN A 170 -4.10 -17.62 5.26
C GLN A 170 -2.75 -18.02 4.65
N VAL A 171 -2.23 -17.16 3.77
CA VAL A 171 -0.93 -17.28 3.11
C VAL A 171 -0.07 -16.08 3.49
N ARG A 172 1.24 -16.26 3.60
CA ARG A 172 2.21 -15.23 3.98
C ARG A 172 3.27 -15.08 2.88
N HIS A 173 3.95 -13.96 2.81
CA HIS A 173 5.03 -13.75 1.84
C HIS A 173 6.14 -14.80 1.93
N ILE A 174 6.43 -15.31 3.13
CA ILE A 174 7.43 -16.36 3.33
C ILE A 174 7.03 -17.70 2.71
N ASP A 175 5.74 -17.88 2.37
CA ASP A 175 5.21 -19.09 1.73
C ASP A 175 5.44 -19.07 0.20
N ILE A 176 5.80 -17.92 -0.40
CA ILE A 176 5.99 -17.76 -1.84
C ILE A 176 7.13 -18.66 -2.36
N ILE A 177 8.28 -18.62 -1.73
CA ILE A 177 9.46 -19.38 -2.19
C ILE A 177 9.26 -20.89 -2.07
N PRO A 178 8.77 -21.44 -0.93
CA PRO A 178 8.44 -22.87 -0.85
C PRO A 178 7.43 -23.32 -1.90
N THR A 179 6.38 -22.51 -2.13
CA THR A 179 5.36 -22.79 -3.16
C THR A 179 5.98 -22.82 -4.55
N LEU A 180 6.80 -21.82 -4.87
CA LEU A 180 7.47 -21.76 -6.16
C LEU A 180 8.42 -22.95 -6.36
N ALA A 181 9.18 -23.33 -5.34
CA ALA A 181 10.09 -24.47 -5.40
C ALA A 181 9.34 -25.77 -5.71
N GLU A 182 8.19 -26.00 -5.07
CA GLU A 182 7.33 -27.15 -5.34
C GLU A 182 6.75 -27.12 -6.76
N MET A 183 6.29 -25.96 -7.21
CA MET A 183 5.71 -25.80 -8.55
C MET A 183 6.67 -26.15 -9.71
N ILE A 184 7.96 -25.96 -9.50
CA ILE A 184 9.01 -26.19 -10.54
C ILE A 184 9.92 -27.38 -10.21
N ASP A 185 9.52 -28.23 -9.26
CA ASP A 185 10.31 -29.38 -8.79
C ASP A 185 11.77 -29.01 -8.43
N LEU A 186 11.96 -27.83 -7.82
CA LEU A 186 13.28 -27.40 -7.38
C LEU A 186 13.66 -28.09 -6.07
N PRO A 187 14.87 -28.70 -5.97
CA PRO A 187 15.36 -29.19 -4.68
C PRO A 187 15.39 -28.06 -3.65
N PHE A 188 14.62 -28.21 -2.58
CA PHE A 188 14.44 -27.16 -1.58
C PHE A 188 14.42 -27.77 -0.17
N ASP A 189 15.19 -27.17 0.74
CA ASP A 189 15.26 -27.60 2.14
C ASP A 189 14.19 -26.92 2.97
N TYR A 190 13.02 -27.55 3.02
CA TYR A 190 11.84 -27.03 3.75
C TYR A 190 12.05 -26.93 5.26
N GLU A 191 13.01 -27.68 5.83
CA GLU A 191 13.27 -27.64 7.28
C GLU A 191 14.01 -26.36 7.70
N LYS A 192 14.67 -25.68 6.75
CA LYS A 192 15.40 -24.44 7.02
C LYS A 192 14.58 -23.16 6.85
N VAL A 193 13.30 -23.26 6.52
CA VAL A 193 12.44 -22.10 6.29
C VAL A 193 11.18 -22.20 7.13
N GLU A 194 10.64 -21.03 7.52
CA GLU A 194 9.38 -20.94 8.27
C GLU A 194 8.15 -20.95 7.35
N GLY A 195 8.33 -20.72 6.05
CA GLY A 195 7.29 -20.78 5.03
C GLY A 195 6.92 -22.22 4.67
N ARG A 196 5.71 -22.37 4.12
CA ARG A 196 5.21 -23.65 3.60
C ARG A 196 4.67 -23.47 2.19
N SER A 197 4.66 -24.52 1.39
CA SER A 197 3.94 -24.55 0.12
C SER A 197 2.42 -24.51 0.35
N VAL A 198 1.68 -23.82 -0.52
CA VAL A 198 0.23 -23.59 -0.44
C VAL A 198 -0.48 -23.90 -1.75
#